data_5ab7e09d77880e455fd2a9843581cbad
#
_entry.id   5ab7e09d77880e455fd2a9843581cbad
#
_cell.length_a   1.000
_cell.length_b   1.000
_cell.length_c   1.000
_cell.angle_alpha   90.00
_cell.angle_beta   90.00
_cell.angle_gamma   90.00
#
_symmetry.space_group_name_H-M   'P 1'
#
loop_
_entity.id
_entity.type
_entity.pdbx_description
1 polymer ?
#
loop_
_entity_poly.entity_id
_entity_poly.type
_entity_poly.pdbx_seq_one_letter_code
_entity_poly.pdbx_strand_id
1 'polypeptide(L)'
;GVEYNSTQRKPEKSLRPFILRRGRTGGTMTKEFFQGNRARLYAQMKESSLLVLFSGTEVRKTNDEFYPFYTNRNFLYLTGVDQKETAFIARKDGQGQVTEKVYILPPDWLAERWTGERLKPDQVQELSGIQHIGYAADFESDLHKLAASGSYRHLYLDLYRVSPADRDEPAHLLLRRVASDYPFLRVENANAPIRRMRTLKQPCELEAMRKAEEITCAGITSMMKASKPGMYEYQYKAVFDYAIGQYGPQGPGFPSIISAGKNNFCIHYYSYKGQAHDGDMVLNDVGAWHDYVITDVSRGWPCNGKFNERQALLYNIALETSNHMFSLIKPGMPMKDVDGESHQYCAQLLKDAGVLDEVGNIGKYMWHGGAHHVGFDVHDAVETPETIAPNMVFCVDIGIYHEEWGIGFRVEDNCLVTPDGCENLSALTPRTIPEIEETMRRNFVAFQ
;
A
#
# COMPACT_ATOMS: atom_id res chain seq x y z
N GLY A 1 63.80 37.55 -0.68
CA GLY A 1 63.03 37.33 0.52
C GLY A 1 61.58 37.65 0.24
N VAL A 2 60.69 36.64 0.15
CA VAL A 2 59.25 36.79 0.18
C VAL A 2 58.77 35.77 1.24
N GLU A 3 58.28 36.33 2.34
CA GLU A 3 57.67 35.59 3.44
C GLU A 3 56.31 35.01 2.99
N TYR A 4 56.13 33.69 3.12
CA TYR A 4 54.84 33.04 2.97
C TYR A 4 54.18 32.92 4.35
N ASN A 5 53.09 33.62 4.50
CA ASN A 5 52.26 33.59 5.70
C ASN A 5 51.34 32.40 5.64
N SER A 6 51.55 31.39 6.51
CA SER A 6 50.74 30.17 6.63
C SER A 6 49.55 30.43 7.52
N THR A 7 48.40 30.73 6.91
CA THR A 7 47.11 30.69 7.61
C THR A 7 46.63 29.23 7.64
N GLN A 8 46.64 28.65 8.82
CA GLN A 8 46.10 27.33 9.11
C GLN A 8 44.59 27.30 8.79
N ARG A 9 44.22 26.57 7.72
CA ARG A 9 42.83 26.10 7.51
C ARG A 9 42.56 24.95 8.46
N LYS A 10 41.51 25.10 9.29
CA LYS A 10 40.95 23.99 10.07
C LYS A 10 40.49 22.90 9.11
N PRO A 11 40.67 21.61 9.43
CA PRO A 11 40.23 20.51 8.56
C PRO A 11 38.70 20.52 8.47
N GLU A 12 38.20 20.59 7.25
CA GLU A 12 36.80 20.27 6.92
C GLU A 12 36.46 18.90 7.47
N LYS A 13 35.35 18.82 8.22
CA LYS A 13 34.77 17.56 8.66
C LYS A 13 34.44 16.75 7.41
N SER A 14 35.22 15.71 7.13
CA SER A 14 34.94 14.75 6.09
C SER A 14 33.56 14.19 6.29
N LEU A 15 32.67 14.40 5.33
CA LEU A 15 31.42 13.65 5.19
C LEU A 15 31.81 12.16 5.05
N ARG A 16 31.73 11.44 6.15
CA ARG A 16 31.77 9.99 6.09
C ARG A 16 30.57 9.53 5.27
N PRO A 17 30.74 8.66 4.27
CA PRO A 17 29.58 8.08 3.59
C PRO A 17 28.75 7.37 4.66
N PHE A 18 27.46 7.71 4.70
CA PHE A 18 26.47 7.05 5.53
C PHE A 18 26.34 5.62 4.98
N ILE A 19 27.17 4.72 5.47
CA ILE A 19 26.96 3.29 5.28
C ILE A 19 25.71 2.99 6.09
N LEU A 20 24.56 2.97 5.41
CA LEU A 20 23.33 2.40 5.95
C LEU A 20 23.64 0.95 6.35
N ARG A 21 23.99 0.75 7.63
CA ARG A 21 23.76 -0.57 8.21
C ARG A 21 22.29 -0.86 7.96
N ARG A 22 21.98 -1.91 7.23
CA ARG A 22 20.66 -2.56 7.19
C ARG A 22 20.37 -3.16 8.58
N GLY A 23 20.36 -2.31 9.60
CA GLY A 23 19.69 -2.56 10.84
C GLY A 23 18.41 -1.74 10.74
N ARG A 24 17.27 -2.35 10.86
CA ARG A 24 15.99 -1.68 10.99
C ARG A 24 16.15 -0.48 11.92
N THR A 25 16.06 0.71 11.39
CA THR A 25 15.68 1.87 12.19
C THR A 25 14.22 1.62 12.58
N GLY A 26 14.02 1.09 13.80
CA GLY A 26 12.77 0.96 14.53
C GLY A 26 11.48 0.94 13.72
N GLY A 27 11.22 -0.14 12.95
CA GLY A 27 9.90 -0.34 12.35
C GLY A 27 8.86 -0.52 13.46
N THR A 28 7.64 -0.08 13.22
CA THR A 28 6.53 -0.19 14.18
C THR A 28 6.06 -1.64 14.36
N MET A 29 6.25 -2.47 13.31
CA MET A 29 5.85 -3.88 13.33
C MET A 29 7.03 -4.76 13.77
N THR A 30 6.93 -5.28 14.98
CA THR A 30 7.93 -6.15 15.61
C THR A 30 7.58 -7.63 15.46
N LYS A 31 8.46 -8.52 15.92
CA LYS A 31 8.18 -9.97 15.93
C LYS A 31 6.89 -10.33 16.67
N GLU A 32 6.52 -9.58 17.70
CA GLU A 32 5.28 -9.79 18.48
C GLU A 32 4.04 -9.61 17.59
N PHE A 33 4.06 -8.65 16.66
CA PHE A 33 3.00 -8.48 15.66
C PHE A 33 2.83 -9.74 14.81
N PHE A 34 3.91 -10.26 14.23
CA PHE A 34 3.86 -11.44 13.38
C PHE A 34 3.50 -12.71 14.16
N GLN A 35 4.04 -12.89 15.36
CA GLN A 35 3.67 -14.00 16.25
C GLN A 35 2.19 -13.93 16.65
N GLY A 36 1.69 -12.75 17.00
CA GLY A 36 0.29 -12.52 17.33
C GLY A 36 -0.64 -12.84 16.16
N ASN A 37 -0.27 -12.45 14.92
CA ASN A 37 -1.03 -12.77 13.72
C ASN A 37 -1.10 -14.28 13.48
N ARG A 38 0.02 -15.00 13.59
CA ARG A 38 0.04 -16.45 13.46
C ARG A 38 -0.80 -17.13 14.53
N ALA A 39 -0.68 -16.70 15.80
CA ALA A 39 -1.47 -17.24 16.90
C ALA A 39 -2.99 -17.08 16.66
N ARG A 40 -3.43 -15.91 16.15
CA ARG A 40 -4.84 -15.67 15.80
C ARG A 40 -5.31 -16.57 14.65
N LEU A 41 -4.45 -16.84 13.68
CA LEU A 41 -4.75 -17.76 12.58
C LEU A 41 -4.87 -19.20 13.11
N TYR A 42 -3.91 -19.66 13.93
CA TYR A 42 -3.93 -21.01 14.49
C TYR A 42 -5.15 -21.30 15.36
N ALA A 43 -5.65 -20.28 16.07
CA ALA A 43 -6.89 -20.40 16.85
C ALA A 43 -8.11 -20.72 15.97
N GLN A 44 -8.08 -20.33 14.69
CA GLN A 44 -9.15 -20.59 13.70
C GLN A 44 -8.95 -21.89 12.91
N MET A 45 -7.76 -22.50 12.97
CA MET A 45 -7.46 -23.75 12.28
C MET A 45 -7.96 -24.96 13.06
N LYS A 46 -8.42 -25.96 12.34
CA LYS A 46 -8.77 -27.27 12.90
C LYS A 46 -7.54 -27.94 13.51
N GLU A 47 -7.76 -28.83 14.44
CA GLU A 47 -6.72 -29.73 14.94
C GLU A 47 -6.30 -30.72 13.84
N SER A 48 -5.15 -31.35 14.02
CA SER A 48 -4.55 -32.26 13.03
C SER A 48 -4.43 -31.61 11.64
N SER A 49 -3.90 -30.39 11.59
CA SER A 49 -3.77 -29.61 10.35
C SER A 49 -2.34 -29.13 10.08
N LEU A 50 -2.08 -28.94 8.80
CA LEU A 50 -0.91 -28.26 8.27
C LEU A 50 -1.33 -26.92 7.67
N LEU A 51 -0.48 -25.91 7.80
CA LEU A 51 -0.56 -24.63 7.06
C LEU A 51 0.70 -24.51 6.23
N VAL A 52 0.56 -24.29 4.93
CA VAL A 52 1.69 -24.02 4.04
C VAL A 52 1.47 -22.70 3.34
N LEU A 53 2.46 -21.81 3.45
CA LEU A 53 2.47 -20.50 2.83
C LEU A 53 3.75 -20.29 2.03
N PHE A 54 3.69 -19.44 1.02
CA PHE A 54 4.81 -19.10 0.15
C PHE A 54 4.94 -17.58 0.00
N SER A 55 6.17 -17.09 -0.04
CA SER A 55 6.46 -15.69 -0.33
C SER A 55 6.22 -15.33 -1.80
N GLY A 56 6.26 -16.31 -2.69
CA GLY A 56 6.16 -16.16 -4.12
C GLY A 56 7.50 -16.27 -4.86
N THR A 57 7.44 -16.09 -6.17
CA THR A 57 8.58 -16.16 -7.08
C THR A 57 8.70 -14.91 -7.92
N GLU A 58 9.91 -14.59 -8.39
CA GLU A 58 10.12 -13.47 -9.31
C GLU A 58 9.40 -13.69 -10.64
N VAL A 59 8.94 -12.60 -11.22
CA VAL A 59 8.36 -12.55 -12.57
C VAL A 59 9.41 -12.05 -13.55
N ARG A 60 9.70 -12.82 -14.60
CA ARG A 60 10.66 -12.43 -15.62
C ARG A 60 10.12 -11.24 -16.43
N LYS A 61 10.95 -10.22 -16.56
CA LYS A 61 10.68 -8.99 -17.32
C LYS A 61 11.27 -9.06 -18.72
N THR A 62 12.55 -9.45 -18.80
CA THR A 62 13.31 -9.57 -20.06
C THR A 62 14.08 -10.88 -20.07
N ASN A 63 15.07 -11.02 -20.95
CA ASN A 63 15.89 -12.23 -21.08
C ASN A 63 16.59 -12.63 -19.79
N ASP A 64 17.18 -11.69 -19.07
CA ASP A 64 17.99 -11.89 -17.87
C ASP A 64 17.57 -11.00 -16.68
N GLU A 65 16.53 -10.18 -16.83
CA GLU A 65 15.98 -9.34 -15.78
C GLU A 65 14.62 -9.82 -15.29
N PHE A 66 14.33 -9.51 -14.02
CA PHE A 66 13.06 -9.74 -13.38
C PHE A 66 12.43 -8.39 -12.98
N TYR A 67 11.10 -8.38 -12.86
CA TYR A 67 10.43 -7.29 -12.16
C TYR A 67 10.88 -7.27 -10.70
N PRO A 68 10.84 -6.11 -10.01
CA PRO A 68 11.06 -6.07 -8.58
C PRO A 68 10.17 -7.10 -7.88
N PHE A 69 10.78 -7.88 -6.98
CA PHE A 69 10.05 -8.89 -6.25
C PHE A 69 9.09 -8.23 -5.24
N TYR A 70 7.88 -8.72 -5.22
CA TYR A 70 6.83 -8.27 -4.32
C TYR A 70 6.31 -9.47 -3.55
N THR A 71 6.69 -9.58 -2.28
CA THR A 71 6.33 -10.70 -1.41
C THR A 71 4.81 -10.82 -1.27
N ASN A 72 4.28 -12.04 -1.33
CA ASN A 72 2.86 -12.29 -1.04
C ASN A 72 2.45 -11.62 0.28
N ARG A 73 1.43 -10.78 0.24
CA ARG A 73 1.06 -9.93 1.38
C ARG A 73 0.57 -10.73 2.59
N ASN A 74 -0.11 -11.85 2.39
CA ASN A 74 -0.53 -12.73 3.48
C ASN A 74 0.64 -13.44 4.14
N PHE A 75 1.61 -13.90 3.33
CA PHE A 75 2.86 -14.45 3.83
C PHE A 75 3.62 -13.41 4.66
N LEU A 76 3.75 -12.19 4.13
CA LEU A 76 4.43 -11.09 4.80
C LEU A 76 3.74 -10.69 6.11
N TYR A 77 2.40 -10.57 6.11
CA TYR A 77 1.57 -10.25 7.28
C TYR A 77 1.75 -11.26 8.43
N LEU A 78 2.00 -12.53 8.09
CA LEU A 78 2.17 -13.60 9.07
C LEU A 78 3.62 -13.82 9.51
N THR A 79 4.61 -13.50 8.67
CA THR A 79 6.00 -13.85 8.95
C THR A 79 6.95 -12.65 9.07
N GLY A 80 6.63 -11.54 8.43
CA GLY A 80 7.54 -10.41 8.28
C GLY A 80 8.75 -10.68 7.37
N VAL A 81 8.87 -11.88 6.80
CA VAL A 81 10.01 -12.29 5.98
C VAL A 81 9.81 -11.81 4.55
N ASP A 82 10.64 -10.87 4.13
CA ASP A 82 10.62 -10.29 2.79
C ASP A 82 11.79 -10.85 1.95
N GLN A 83 11.58 -12.06 1.45
CA GLN A 83 12.51 -12.76 0.58
C GLN A 83 11.77 -13.69 -0.37
N LYS A 84 12.16 -13.71 -1.64
CA LYS A 84 11.61 -14.61 -2.66
C LYS A 84 11.88 -16.07 -2.33
N GLU A 85 11.09 -16.97 -2.92
CA GLU A 85 11.30 -18.43 -2.85
C GLU A 85 11.41 -18.94 -1.40
N THR A 86 10.69 -18.29 -0.49
CA THR A 86 10.58 -18.67 0.91
C THR A 86 9.28 -19.41 1.14
N ALA A 87 9.32 -20.48 1.89
CA ALA A 87 8.14 -21.25 2.28
C ALA A 87 8.02 -21.31 3.80
N PHE A 88 6.81 -21.53 4.28
CA PHE A 88 6.50 -21.66 5.69
C PHE A 88 5.58 -22.84 5.92
N ILE A 89 5.89 -23.67 6.91
CA ILE A 89 5.03 -24.75 7.37
C ILE A 89 4.74 -24.55 8.85
N ALA A 90 3.47 -24.49 9.21
CA ALA A 90 3.02 -24.69 10.59
C ALA A 90 2.23 -26.01 10.65
N ARG A 91 2.41 -26.72 11.75
CA ARG A 91 1.65 -27.94 12.07
C ARG A 91 0.95 -27.78 13.39
N LYS A 92 -0.36 -28.03 13.41
CA LYS A 92 -1.20 -28.07 14.59
C LYS A 92 -1.57 -29.55 14.82
N ASP A 93 -1.13 -30.13 15.92
CA ASP A 93 -1.40 -31.53 16.25
C ASP A 93 -2.85 -31.76 16.74
N GLY A 94 -3.17 -33.00 17.11
CA GLY A 94 -4.48 -33.37 17.63
C GLY A 94 -4.77 -32.85 19.05
N GLN A 95 -3.79 -32.29 19.75
CA GLN A 95 -3.89 -31.64 21.07
C GLN A 95 -3.87 -30.11 20.96
N GLY A 96 -3.82 -29.58 19.74
CA GLY A 96 -3.79 -28.14 19.48
C GLY A 96 -2.40 -27.49 19.62
N GLN A 97 -1.33 -28.28 19.84
CA GLN A 97 0.02 -27.76 19.91
C GLN A 97 0.53 -27.38 18.51
N VAL A 98 1.18 -26.22 18.40
CA VAL A 98 1.67 -25.72 17.13
C VAL A 98 3.20 -25.71 17.10
N THR A 99 3.76 -26.16 15.98
CA THR A 99 5.18 -26.04 15.66
C THR A 99 5.32 -25.37 14.30
N GLU A 100 6.25 -24.44 14.19
CA GLU A 100 6.47 -23.61 13.02
C GLU A 100 7.85 -23.86 12.43
N LYS A 101 7.98 -23.81 11.11
CA LYS A 101 9.27 -23.79 10.41
C LYS A 101 9.18 -22.96 9.16
N VAL A 102 10.16 -22.07 8.95
CA VAL A 102 10.31 -21.31 7.71
C VAL A 102 11.55 -21.80 6.96
N TYR A 103 11.42 -21.84 5.64
CA TYR A 103 12.45 -22.34 4.72
C TYR A 103 12.91 -21.19 3.85
N ILE A 104 14.16 -20.77 4.03
CA ILE A 104 14.78 -19.64 3.32
C ILE A 104 15.78 -20.12 2.29
N LEU A 105 16.19 -19.25 1.39
CA LEU A 105 17.28 -19.53 0.45
C LEU A 105 18.57 -19.76 1.23
N PRO A 106 19.38 -20.79 0.88
CA PRO A 106 20.67 -21.01 1.50
C PRO A 106 21.63 -19.87 1.16
N PRO A 107 22.68 -19.62 1.99
CA PRO A 107 23.74 -18.70 1.64
C PRO A 107 24.37 -19.09 0.29
N ASP A 108 24.58 -18.11 -0.57
CA ASP A 108 25.20 -18.28 -1.88
C ASP A 108 26.02 -17.02 -2.20
N TRP A 109 27.34 -17.09 -1.89
CA TRP A 109 28.23 -15.94 -2.03
C TRP A 109 28.32 -15.42 -3.47
N LEU A 110 28.13 -16.28 -4.47
CA LEU A 110 28.16 -15.87 -5.87
C LEU A 110 26.87 -15.15 -6.27
N ALA A 111 25.71 -15.72 -5.97
CA ALA A 111 24.42 -15.09 -6.21
C ALA A 111 24.28 -13.78 -5.43
N GLU A 112 24.74 -13.74 -4.18
CA GLU A 112 24.67 -12.54 -3.33
C GLU A 112 25.53 -11.38 -3.84
N ARG A 113 26.60 -11.66 -4.61
CA ARG A 113 27.36 -10.62 -5.32
C ARG A 113 26.56 -9.95 -6.43
N TRP A 114 25.60 -10.66 -7.03
CA TRP A 114 24.77 -10.15 -8.11
C TRP A 114 23.49 -9.49 -7.62
N THR A 115 22.83 -10.07 -6.62
CA THR A 115 21.46 -9.71 -6.25
C THR A 115 21.31 -9.19 -4.82
N GLY A 116 22.39 -9.08 -4.06
CA GLY A 116 22.40 -8.65 -2.68
C GLY A 116 22.35 -9.81 -1.68
N GLU A 117 22.59 -9.50 -0.40
CA GLU A 117 22.63 -10.49 0.67
C GLU A 117 21.27 -11.16 0.90
N ARG A 118 21.31 -12.46 1.12
CA ARG A 118 20.16 -13.26 1.56
C ARG A 118 19.98 -13.16 3.08
N LEU A 119 18.73 -13.31 3.53
CA LEU A 119 18.43 -13.35 4.95
C LEU A 119 19.11 -14.56 5.62
N LYS A 120 19.70 -14.32 6.78
CA LYS A 120 20.32 -15.36 7.61
C LYS A 120 19.35 -15.89 8.66
N PRO A 121 19.52 -17.11 9.15
CA PRO A 121 18.62 -17.71 10.14
C PRO A 121 18.37 -16.85 11.38
N ASP A 122 19.42 -16.25 11.96
CA ASP A 122 19.33 -15.36 13.12
C ASP A 122 18.51 -14.09 12.83
N GLN A 123 18.68 -13.50 11.66
CA GLN A 123 17.89 -12.34 11.23
C GLN A 123 16.40 -12.70 11.07
N VAL A 124 16.11 -13.88 10.53
CA VAL A 124 14.73 -14.35 10.38
C VAL A 124 14.09 -14.65 11.73
N GLN A 125 14.83 -15.25 12.67
CA GLN A 125 14.36 -15.48 14.04
C GLN A 125 14.04 -14.16 14.76
N GLU A 126 14.95 -13.19 14.68
CA GLU A 126 14.75 -11.86 15.28
C GLU A 126 13.54 -11.14 14.70
N LEU A 127 13.37 -11.24 13.38
CA LEU A 127 12.31 -10.58 12.65
C LEU A 127 10.93 -11.18 12.89
N SER A 128 10.83 -12.50 12.75
CA SER A 128 9.55 -13.23 12.72
C SER A 128 9.14 -13.86 14.03
N GLY A 129 10.13 -14.09 14.93
CA GLY A 129 9.95 -14.89 16.13
C GLY A 129 9.85 -16.40 15.89
N ILE A 130 10.00 -16.87 14.62
CA ILE A 130 9.98 -18.30 14.27
C ILE A 130 11.30 -18.93 14.69
N GLN A 131 11.26 -20.00 15.48
CA GLN A 131 12.47 -20.60 16.06
C GLN A 131 13.14 -21.62 15.15
N HIS A 132 12.39 -22.31 14.30
CA HIS A 132 12.94 -23.32 13.41
C HIS A 132 13.09 -22.76 11.99
N ILE A 133 14.34 -22.61 11.57
CA ILE A 133 14.69 -22.14 10.23
C ILE A 133 15.34 -23.30 9.47
N GLY A 134 14.84 -23.59 8.28
CA GLY A 134 15.42 -24.54 7.33
C GLY A 134 15.79 -23.85 6.02
N TYR A 135 16.33 -24.63 5.11
CA TYR A 135 16.62 -24.14 3.76
C TYR A 135 15.59 -24.67 2.75
N ALA A 136 15.41 -23.96 1.66
CA ALA A 136 14.41 -24.25 0.63
C ALA A 136 14.53 -25.70 0.09
N ALA A 137 15.74 -26.25 0.03
CA ALA A 137 15.98 -27.62 -0.42
C ALA A 137 15.34 -28.69 0.49
N ASP A 138 15.12 -28.39 1.78
CA ASP A 138 14.54 -29.33 2.74
C ASP A 138 13.02 -29.32 2.72
N PHE A 139 12.39 -28.29 2.15
CA PHE A 139 10.94 -28.06 2.21
C PHE A 139 10.15 -29.26 1.70
N GLU A 140 10.47 -29.76 0.52
CA GLU A 140 9.74 -30.86 -0.12
C GLU A 140 9.81 -32.17 0.70
N SER A 141 10.99 -32.48 1.24
CA SER A 141 11.18 -33.69 2.08
C SER A 141 10.43 -33.57 3.39
N ASP A 142 10.43 -32.40 4.02
CA ASP A 142 9.73 -32.19 5.28
C ASP A 142 8.20 -32.18 5.07
N LEU A 143 7.73 -31.54 4.01
CA LEU A 143 6.31 -31.58 3.64
C LEU A 143 5.83 -33.00 3.38
N HIS A 144 6.61 -33.80 2.61
CA HIS A 144 6.29 -35.20 2.35
C HIS A 144 6.18 -36.02 3.64
N LYS A 145 7.17 -35.90 4.53
CA LYS A 145 7.15 -36.62 5.83
C LYS A 145 5.90 -36.28 6.64
N LEU A 146 5.52 -34.99 6.68
CA LEU A 146 4.33 -34.54 7.40
C LEU A 146 3.04 -35.03 6.75
N ALA A 147 2.91 -34.85 5.44
CA ALA A 147 1.72 -35.26 4.69
C ALA A 147 1.49 -36.78 4.74
N ALA A 148 2.57 -37.57 4.60
CA ALA A 148 2.50 -39.05 4.61
C ALA A 148 2.39 -39.66 6.01
N SER A 149 2.57 -38.89 7.09
CA SER A 149 2.58 -39.38 8.47
C SER A 149 1.24 -39.98 8.95
N GLY A 150 0.13 -39.61 8.30
CA GLY A 150 -1.23 -39.96 8.75
C GLY A 150 -1.70 -39.17 9.98
N SER A 151 -0.87 -38.27 10.53
CA SER A 151 -1.20 -37.47 11.71
C SER A 151 -2.03 -36.24 11.41
N TYR A 152 -2.03 -35.80 10.14
CA TYR A 152 -2.74 -34.61 9.68
C TYR A 152 -3.85 -34.97 8.71
N ARG A 153 -4.97 -34.25 8.80
CA ARG A 153 -6.16 -34.44 7.97
C ARG A 153 -6.51 -33.23 7.11
N HIS A 154 -6.06 -32.04 7.53
CA HIS A 154 -6.34 -30.77 6.88
C HIS A 154 -5.06 -30.10 6.43
N LEU A 155 -5.09 -29.51 5.24
CA LEU A 155 -4.02 -28.69 4.69
C LEU A 155 -4.57 -27.31 4.34
N TYR A 156 -4.10 -26.29 5.02
CA TYR A 156 -4.44 -24.89 4.75
C TYR A 156 -3.45 -24.30 3.76
N LEU A 157 -3.96 -23.73 2.67
CA LEU A 157 -3.21 -23.02 1.64
C LEU A 157 -3.84 -21.64 1.38
N ASP A 158 -3.05 -20.64 1.07
CA ASP A 158 -3.56 -19.36 0.57
C ASP A 158 -3.83 -19.47 -0.93
N LEU A 159 -5.11 -19.62 -1.29
CA LEU A 159 -5.57 -19.92 -2.65
C LEU A 159 -6.29 -18.72 -3.30
N TYR A 160 -5.97 -17.49 -2.87
CA TYR A 160 -6.61 -16.31 -3.42
C TYR A 160 -6.28 -16.10 -4.90
N ARG A 161 -7.31 -15.70 -5.66
CA ARG A 161 -7.21 -15.21 -7.04
C ARG A 161 -8.12 -14.01 -7.18
N VAL A 162 -7.64 -12.97 -7.85
CA VAL A 162 -8.46 -11.83 -8.27
C VAL A 162 -9.29 -12.20 -9.49
N SER A 163 -8.69 -12.96 -10.40
CA SER A 163 -9.31 -13.40 -11.67
C SER A 163 -9.03 -14.88 -11.93
N PRO A 164 -9.94 -15.60 -12.58
CA PRO A 164 -9.68 -16.95 -13.06
C PRO A 164 -8.47 -17.07 -14.00
N ALA A 165 -8.10 -15.96 -14.65
CA ALA A 165 -6.96 -15.89 -15.57
C ALA A 165 -5.61 -15.63 -14.87
N ASP A 166 -5.61 -15.41 -13.55
CA ASP A 166 -4.36 -15.22 -12.81
C ASP A 166 -3.48 -16.47 -12.94
N ARG A 167 -2.17 -16.24 -13.06
CA ARG A 167 -1.19 -17.33 -13.11
C ARG A 167 -1.24 -18.16 -11.81
N ASP A 168 -0.79 -19.40 -11.92
CA ASP A 168 -0.62 -20.25 -10.76
C ASP A 168 0.56 -19.76 -9.90
N GLU A 169 0.28 -19.48 -8.65
CA GLU A 169 1.28 -19.27 -7.60
C GLU A 169 1.69 -20.62 -6.98
N PRO A 170 2.81 -20.69 -6.23
CA PRO A 170 3.29 -21.95 -5.63
C PRO A 170 2.22 -22.72 -4.83
N ALA A 171 1.31 -22.02 -4.15
CA ALA A 171 0.20 -22.66 -3.43
C ALA A 171 -0.78 -23.40 -4.36
N HIS A 172 -1.06 -22.84 -5.56
CA HIS A 172 -1.92 -23.49 -6.55
C HIS A 172 -1.27 -24.73 -7.16
N LEU A 173 0.05 -24.67 -7.39
CA LEU A 173 0.82 -25.83 -7.86
C LEU A 173 0.84 -26.94 -6.80
N LEU A 174 1.02 -26.57 -5.53
CA LEU A 174 0.97 -27.52 -4.43
C LEU A 174 -0.43 -28.15 -4.29
N LEU A 175 -1.51 -27.37 -4.43
CA LEU A 175 -2.89 -27.89 -4.43
C LEU A 175 -3.07 -29.03 -5.42
N ARG A 176 -2.62 -28.86 -6.68
CA ARG A 176 -2.74 -29.90 -7.72
C ARG A 176 -1.96 -31.14 -7.36
N ARG A 177 -0.75 -30.99 -6.84
CA ARG A 177 0.09 -32.10 -6.40
C ARG A 177 -0.53 -32.86 -5.22
N VAL A 178 -1.04 -32.13 -4.23
CA VAL A 178 -1.69 -32.75 -3.06
C VAL A 178 -2.91 -33.56 -3.46
N ALA A 179 -3.71 -33.08 -4.41
CA ALA A 179 -4.87 -33.82 -4.92
C ALA A 179 -4.50 -35.18 -5.56
N SER A 180 -3.30 -35.25 -6.17
CA SER A 180 -2.77 -36.50 -6.75
C SER A 180 -2.10 -37.39 -5.70
N ASP A 181 -1.19 -36.84 -4.91
CA ASP A 181 -0.23 -37.59 -4.11
C ASP A 181 -0.74 -37.87 -2.69
N TYR A 182 -1.59 -37.00 -2.16
CA TYR A 182 -2.13 -37.07 -0.79
C TYR A 182 -3.67 -36.89 -0.76
N PRO A 183 -4.44 -37.69 -1.48
CA PRO A 183 -5.89 -37.51 -1.65
C PRO A 183 -6.69 -37.63 -0.34
N PHE A 184 -6.06 -38.09 0.72
CA PHE A 184 -6.63 -38.17 2.07
C PHE A 184 -6.52 -36.84 2.85
N LEU A 185 -5.74 -35.85 2.38
CA LEU A 185 -5.68 -34.52 2.96
C LEU A 185 -6.82 -33.66 2.42
N ARG A 186 -7.59 -33.10 3.32
CA ARG A 186 -8.62 -32.13 2.96
C ARG A 186 -8.00 -30.73 2.88
N VAL A 187 -8.03 -30.14 1.69
CA VAL A 187 -7.52 -28.77 1.50
C VAL A 187 -8.55 -27.76 1.98
N GLU A 188 -8.09 -26.80 2.77
CA GLU A 188 -8.83 -25.66 3.30
C GLU A 188 -8.18 -24.36 2.77
N ASN A 189 -8.99 -23.33 2.48
CA ASN A 189 -8.45 -22.05 2.02
C ASN A 189 -8.14 -21.14 3.22
N ALA A 190 -6.86 -20.84 3.44
CA ALA A 190 -6.41 -19.94 4.50
C ALA A 190 -6.69 -18.45 4.21
N ASN A 191 -7.05 -18.12 2.98
CA ASN A 191 -7.23 -16.72 2.58
C ASN A 191 -8.32 -16.00 3.39
N ALA A 192 -9.51 -16.60 3.52
CA ALA A 192 -10.63 -15.94 4.20
C ALA A 192 -10.32 -15.55 5.66
N PRO A 193 -9.81 -16.44 6.53
CA PRO A 193 -9.44 -16.05 7.89
C PRO A 193 -8.33 -14.99 7.93
N ILE A 194 -7.34 -15.02 7.04
CA ILE A 194 -6.28 -14.01 6.98
C ILE A 194 -6.86 -12.65 6.57
N ARG A 195 -7.74 -12.61 5.56
CA ARG A 195 -8.41 -11.36 5.12
C ARG A 195 -9.25 -10.75 6.24
N ARG A 196 -9.99 -11.55 7.01
CA ARG A 196 -10.72 -11.06 8.20
C ARG A 196 -9.78 -10.41 9.22
N MET A 197 -8.62 -11.03 9.48
CA MET A 197 -7.64 -10.45 10.41
C MET A 197 -7.04 -9.12 9.91
N ARG A 198 -6.86 -8.95 8.58
CA ARG A 198 -6.34 -7.73 7.96
C ARG A 198 -7.36 -6.59 7.93
N THR A 199 -8.66 -6.88 8.08
CA THR A 199 -9.74 -5.88 8.03
C THR A 199 -9.61 -4.86 9.15
N LEU A 200 -9.26 -5.29 10.37
CA LEU A 200 -9.11 -4.42 11.53
C LEU A 200 -7.61 -4.20 11.81
N LYS A 201 -7.18 -2.95 11.67
CA LYS A 201 -5.77 -2.58 11.86
C LYS A 201 -5.38 -2.62 13.33
N GLN A 202 -4.19 -3.14 13.60
CA GLN A 202 -3.59 -3.11 14.94
C GLN A 202 -2.88 -1.76 15.19
N PRO A 203 -2.63 -1.37 16.44
CA PRO A 203 -1.99 -0.08 16.75
C PRO A 203 -0.68 0.18 16.00
N CYS A 204 0.17 -0.84 15.84
CA CYS A 204 1.44 -0.72 15.10
C CYS A 204 1.23 -0.50 13.60
N GLU A 205 0.17 -1.07 13.00
CA GLU A 205 -0.19 -0.80 11.60
C GLU A 205 -0.65 0.66 11.44
N LEU A 206 -1.48 1.15 12.39
CA LEU A 206 -1.94 2.55 12.37
C LEU A 206 -0.79 3.55 12.57
N GLU A 207 0.19 3.23 13.41
CA GLU A 207 1.39 4.06 13.59
C GLU A 207 2.21 4.12 12.29
N ALA A 208 2.41 2.97 11.64
CA ALA A 208 3.10 2.91 10.35
C ALA A 208 2.34 3.68 9.25
N MET A 209 1.00 3.58 9.21
CA MET A 209 0.17 4.33 8.27
C MET A 209 0.27 5.83 8.49
N ARG A 210 0.25 6.32 9.74
CA ARG A 210 0.45 7.75 10.04
C ARG A 210 1.81 8.24 9.52
N LYS A 211 2.85 7.40 9.63
CA LYS A 211 4.15 7.75 9.08
C LYS A 211 4.16 7.76 7.56
N ALA A 212 3.49 6.80 6.92
CA ALA A 212 3.31 6.80 5.48
C ALA A 212 2.54 8.04 4.99
N GLU A 213 1.54 8.51 5.75
CA GLU A 213 0.81 9.77 5.47
C GLU A 213 1.73 11.01 5.52
N GLU A 214 2.60 11.11 6.51
CA GLU A 214 3.60 12.20 6.59
C GLU A 214 4.49 12.22 5.34
N ILE A 215 4.95 11.05 4.90
CA ILE A 215 5.80 10.90 3.72
C ILE A 215 5.02 11.26 2.44
N THR A 216 3.79 10.81 2.33
CA THR A 216 2.89 11.12 1.19
C THR A 216 2.60 12.62 1.12
N CYS A 217 2.31 13.24 2.26
CA CYS A 217 2.14 14.70 2.36
C CYS A 217 3.38 15.47 1.89
N ALA A 218 4.58 15.02 2.27
CA ALA A 218 5.84 15.62 1.80
C ALA A 218 5.99 15.51 0.28
N GLY A 219 5.61 14.37 -0.30
CA GLY A 219 5.60 14.16 -1.76
C GLY A 219 4.63 15.08 -2.49
N ILE A 220 3.36 15.10 -2.06
CA ILE A 220 2.30 15.92 -2.67
C ILE A 220 2.63 17.42 -2.54
N THR A 221 3.02 17.89 -1.37
CA THR A 221 3.37 19.31 -1.16
C THR A 221 4.61 19.72 -1.95
N SER A 222 5.54 18.80 -2.21
CA SER A 222 6.69 19.04 -3.09
C SER A 222 6.25 19.21 -4.55
N MET A 223 5.31 18.37 -5.04
CA MET A 223 4.73 18.55 -6.37
C MET A 223 3.98 19.88 -6.51
N MET A 224 3.17 20.27 -5.50
CA MET A 224 2.47 21.55 -5.49
C MET A 224 3.45 22.72 -5.60
N LYS A 225 4.53 22.72 -4.80
CA LYS A 225 5.57 23.78 -4.81
C LYS A 225 6.35 23.85 -6.13
N ALA A 226 6.55 22.73 -6.80
CA ALA A 226 7.24 22.66 -8.09
C ALA A 226 6.34 23.01 -9.27
N SER A 227 5.02 22.94 -9.08
CA SER A 227 4.02 23.06 -10.14
C SER A 227 4.05 24.41 -10.85
N LYS A 228 4.07 24.37 -12.16
CA LYS A 228 3.98 25.54 -13.04
C LYS A 228 3.51 25.13 -14.45
N PRO A 229 2.93 26.06 -15.21
CA PRO A 229 2.63 25.83 -16.62
C PRO A 229 3.88 25.37 -17.40
N GLY A 230 3.69 24.43 -18.32
CA GLY A 230 4.75 23.86 -19.14
C GLY A 230 5.44 22.62 -18.53
N MET A 231 5.16 22.26 -17.26
CA MET A 231 5.66 21.01 -16.69
C MET A 231 5.02 19.79 -17.36
N TYR A 232 5.84 18.76 -17.58
CA TYR A 232 5.36 17.45 -18.01
C TYR A 232 4.98 16.57 -16.81
N GLU A 233 4.04 15.67 -17.03
CA GLU A 233 3.55 14.74 -16.00
C GLU A 233 4.67 13.90 -15.38
N TYR A 234 5.65 13.44 -16.20
CA TYR A 234 6.83 12.73 -15.68
C TYR A 234 7.71 13.59 -14.75
N GLN A 235 7.67 14.92 -14.87
CA GLN A 235 8.41 15.81 -13.99
C GLN A 235 7.75 15.90 -12.60
N TYR A 236 6.41 15.93 -12.54
CA TYR A 236 5.69 15.83 -11.27
C TYR A 236 6.00 14.49 -10.58
N LYS A 237 5.97 13.38 -11.35
CA LYS A 237 6.35 12.07 -10.84
C LYS A 237 7.78 12.07 -10.28
N ALA A 238 8.73 12.63 -11.00
CA ALA A 238 10.12 12.72 -10.54
C ALA A 238 10.27 13.53 -9.24
N VAL A 239 9.49 14.60 -9.07
CA VAL A 239 9.46 15.39 -7.82
C VAL A 239 8.87 14.57 -6.67
N PHE A 240 7.79 13.84 -6.91
CA PHE A 240 7.19 12.95 -5.91
C PHE A 240 8.17 11.87 -5.47
N ASP A 241 8.72 11.12 -6.41
CA ASP A 241 9.68 10.03 -6.14
C ASP A 241 10.92 10.55 -5.39
N TYR A 242 11.43 11.72 -5.78
CA TYR A 242 12.54 12.37 -5.09
C TYR A 242 12.20 12.70 -3.65
N ALA A 243 11.04 13.32 -3.43
CA ALA A 243 10.62 13.76 -2.09
C ALA A 243 10.43 12.58 -1.13
N ILE A 244 9.68 11.56 -1.55
CA ILE A 244 9.44 10.38 -0.70
C ILE A 244 10.71 9.55 -0.49
N GLY A 245 11.61 9.50 -1.48
CA GLY A 245 12.89 8.82 -1.39
C GLY A 245 13.84 9.37 -0.33
N GLN A 246 13.59 10.57 0.19
CA GLN A 246 14.36 11.14 1.31
C GLN A 246 14.02 10.46 2.66
N TYR A 247 12.90 9.75 2.74
CA TYR A 247 12.43 9.08 3.96
C TYR A 247 12.73 7.59 4.01
N GLY A 248 13.21 7.00 2.93
CA GLY A 248 13.57 5.59 2.89
C GLY A 248 13.57 4.99 1.48
N PRO A 249 14.00 3.73 1.34
CA PRO A 249 14.19 3.09 0.04
C PRO A 249 12.92 2.48 -0.55
N GLN A 250 11.79 2.51 0.15
CA GLN A 250 10.60 1.75 -0.23
C GLN A 250 9.85 2.35 -1.43
N GLY A 251 9.91 3.69 -1.59
CA GLY A 251 9.29 4.36 -2.72
C GLY A 251 7.76 4.43 -2.66
N PRO A 252 7.09 4.58 -3.81
CA PRO A 252 5.64 4.62 -3.89
C PRO A 252 5.03 3.25 -3.60
N GLY A 253 3.91 3.24 -2.88
CA GLY A 253 3.19 2.02 -2.51
C GLY A 253 2.47 1.35 -3.69
N PHE A 254 2.16 2.12 -4.71
CA PHE A 254 1.56 1.69 -5.97
C PHE A 254 2.03 2.59 -7.11
N PRO A 255 1.83 2.19 -8.40
CA PRO A 255 2.17 3.05 -9.51
C PRO A 255 1.44 4.39 -9.43
N SER A 256 2.19 5.48 -9.23
CA SER A 256 1.63 6.82 -9.07
C SER A 256 0.76 7.20 -10.26
N ILE A 257 -0.44 7.72 -10.02
CA ILE A 257 -1.28 8.31 -11.05
C ILE A 257 -1.03 9.82 -11.04
N ILE A 258 -0.49 10.34 -12.12
CA ILE A 258 -0.21 11.78 -12.27
C ILE A 258 -0.55 12.19 -13.69
N SER A 259 -1.50 13.10 -13.82
CA SER A 259 -2.04 13.55 -15.07
C SER A 259 -2.30 15.06 -15.07
N ALA A 260 -2.45 15.65 -16.27
CA ALA A 260 -2.77 17.05 -16.43
C ALA A 260 -3.76 17.27 -17.59
N GLY A 261 -4.65 18.24 -17.43
CA GLY A 261 -5.62 18.64 -18.44
C GLY A 261 -6.50 17.46 -18.89
N LYS A 262 -6.54 17.16 -20.17
CA LYS A 262 -7.38 16.09 -20.74
C LYS A 262 -7.04 14.68 -20.26
N ASN A 263 -5.81 14.45 -19.79
CA ASN A 263 -5.39 13.15 -19.30
C ASN A 263 -6.03 12.81 -17.94
N ASN A 264 -6.59 13.79 -17.24
CA ASN A 264 -7.34 13.60 -15.99
C ASN A 264 -8.62 12.78 -16.17
N PHE A 265 -9.08 12.60 -17.42
CA PHE A 265 -10.23 11.75 -17.76
C PHE A 265 -9.88 10.27 -17.98
N CYS A 266 -8.66 9.87 -17.66
CA CYS A 266 -8.25 8.47 -17.56
C CYS A 266 -7.96 8.17 -16.06
N ILE A 267 -8.84 7.39 -15.41
CA ILE A 267 -8.82 7.17 -13.96
C ILE A 267 -7.48 6.62 -13.49
N HIS A 268 -6.93 5.59 -14.18
CA HIS A 268 -5.63 4.99 -13.90
C HIS A 268 -4.61 5.35 -15.00
N TYR A 269 -4.17 6.61 -15.01
CA TYR A 269 -3.26 7.13 -16.02
C TYR A 269 -1.78 6.95 -15.61
N TYR A 270 -1.04 6.15 -16.36
CA TYR A 270 0.36 5.79 -16.09
C TYR A 270 1.34 6.17 -17.21
N SER A 271 0.89 6.93 -18.23
CA SER A 271 1.75 7.23 -19.38
C SER A 271 2.72 8.39 -19.16
N TYR A 272 2.35 9.35 -18.33
CA TYR A 272 3.15 10.53 -17.93
C TYR A 272 3.69 11.36 -19.10
N LYS A 273 3.00 11.35 -20.27
CA LYS A 273 3.47 11.99 -21.51
C LYS A 273 2.90 13.38 -21.73
N GLY A 274 1.87 13.75 -20.98
CA GLY A 274 1.20 15.04 -21.12
C GLY A 274 2.02 16.19 -20.55
N GLN A 275 1.68 17.39 -20.99
CA GLN A 275 2.23 18.65 -20.50
C GLN A 275 1.09 19.48 -19.92
N ALA A 276 1.26 20.04 -18.74
CA ALA A 276 0.31 20.95 -18.10
C ALA A 276 0.39 22.33 -18.77
N HIS A 277 -0.69 22.74 -19.42
CA HIS A 277 -0.83 24.09 -19.96
C HIS A 277 -1.40 25.04 -18.92
N ASP A 278 -1.21 26.35 -19.13
CA ASP A 278 -1.71 27.35 -18.19
C ASP A 278 -3.20 27.21 -17.93
N GLY A 279 -3.55 27.06 -16.65
CA GLY A 279 -4.93 26.81 -16.19
C GLY A 279 -5.39 25.35 -16.21
N ASP A 280 -4.59 24.39 -16.72
CA ASP A 280 -4.92 22.98 -16.61
C ASP A 280 -4.93 22.52 -15.14
N MET A 281 -5.90 21.66 -14.79
CA MET A 281 -5.84 20.92 -13.55
C MET A 281 -4.77 19.82 -13.65
N VAL A 282 -3.95 19.71 -12.62
CA VAL A 282 -3.10 18.55 -12.33
C VAL A 282 -3.86 17.67 -11.37
N LEU A 283 -3.98 16.40 -11.68
CA LEU A 283 -4.49 15.36 -10.80
C LEU A 283 -3.33 14.47 -10.38
N ASN A 284 -3.22 14.20 -9.10
CA ASN A 284 -2.37 13.14 -8.59
C ASN A 284 -3.17 12.22 -7.68
N ASP A 285 -2.80 10.95 -7.70
CA ASP A 285 -3.28 9.90 -6.85
C ASP A 285 -2.08 9.02 -6.54
N VAL A 286 -1.59 9.18 -5.31
CA VAL A 286 -0.28 8.71 -4.89
C VAL A 286 -0.29 8.31 -3.42
N GLY A 287 0.62 7.41 -3.08
CA GLY A 287 0.84 7.01 -1.69
C GLY A 287 2.25 6.51 -1.46
N ALA A 288 2.78 6.78 -0.29
CA ALA A 288 4.07 6.24 0.12
C ALA A 288 3.89 4.85 0.74
N TRP A 289 4.92 4.07 0.61
CA TRP A 289 5.07 2.80 1.33
C TRP A 289 5.97 3.02 2.54
N HIS A 290 5.48 2.67 3.72
CA HIS A 290 6.30 2.71 4.93
C HIS A 290 6.04 1.47 5.78
N ASP A 291 7.13 0.83 6.20
CA ASP A 291 7.20 -0.41 7.03
C ASP A 291 6.32 -1.51 6.41
N TYR A 292 5.48 -1.82 5.98
CA TYR A 292 4.68 -2.82 5.26
C TYR A 292 3.32 -2.29 4.79
N VAL A 293 2.99 -1.04 5.13
CA VAL A 293 1.69 -0.46 4.80
C VAL A 293 1.81 0.68 3.81
N ILE A 294 0.73 0.94 3.13
CA ILE A 294 0.59 1.90 2.05
C ILE A 294 -0.48 2.91 2.46
N THR A 295 -0.39 4.13 1.96
CA THR A 295 -1.44 5.14 1.99
C THR A 295 -1.93 5.44 0.59
N ASP A 296 -3.08 6.09 0.48
CA ASP A 296 -3.71 6.44 -0.78
C ASP A 296 -4.36 7.81 -0.68
N VAL A 297 -3.79 8.80 -1.40
CA VAL A 297 -4.22 10.19 -1.30
C VAL A 297 -4.28 10.82 -2.68
N SER A 298 -5.44 11.32 -3.04
CA SER A 298 -5.60 12.11 -4.26
C SER A 298 -5.80 13.59 -3.96
N ARG A 299 -5.18 14.43 -4.78
CA ARG A 299 -5.39 15.88 -4.81
C ARG A 299 -5.45 16.39 -6.24
N GLY A 300 -6.13 17.51 -6.43
CA GLY A 300 -6.14 18.26 -7.68
C GLY A 300 -5.83 19.74 -7.46
N TRP A 301 -5.07 20.34 -8.37
CA TRP A 301 -4.79 21.77 -8.36
C TRP A 301 -4.56 22.33 -9.77
N PRO A 302 -4.84 23.62 -10.04
CA PRO A 302 -4.43 24.25 -11.27
C PRO A 302 -2.90 24.37 -11.35
N CYS A 303 -2.28 23.99 -12.46
CA CYS A 303 -0.81 23.99 -12.58
C CYS A 303 -0.16 25.35 -12.33
N ASN A 304 -0.89 26.44 -12.56
CA ASN A 304 -0.44 27.82 -12.31
C ASN A 304 -0.65 28.31 -10.88
N GLY A 305 -1.23 27.48 -9.99
CA GLY A 305 -1.45 27.82 -8.59
C GLY A 305 -2.64 28.75 -8.32
N LYS A 306 -3.57 28.91 -9.26
CA LYS A 306 -4.73 29.76 -9.09
C LYS A 306 -6.00 29.09 -9.65
N PHE A 307 -6.93 28.77 -8.75
CA PHE A 307 -8.21 28.24 -9.15
C PHE A 307 -9.07 29.31 -9.85
N ASN A 308 -9.60 28.99 -11.03
CA ASN A 308 -10.66 29.80 -11.65
C ASN A 308 -12.03 29.48 -11.03
N GLU A 309 -13.07 30.24 -11.37
CA GLU A 309 -14.40 30.12 -10.77
C GLU A 309 -14.99 28.71 -10.94
N ARG A 310 -14.87 28.08 -12.13
CA ARG A 310 -15.39 26.74 -12.40
C ARG A 310 -14.62 25.65 -11.65
N GLN A 311 -13.30 25.78 -11.61
CA GLN A 311 -12.45 24.88 -10.86
C GLN A 311 -12.74 24.97 -9.37
N ALA A 312 -12.86 26.21 -8.84
CA ALA A 312 -13.18 26.44 -7.43
C ALA A 312 -14.56 25.90 -7.06
N LEU A 313 -15.56 26.07 -7.93
CA LEU A 313 -16.90 25.54 -7.72
C LEU A 313 -16.88 24.03 -7.57
N LEU A 314 -16.34 23.30 -8.55
CA LEU A 314 -16.31 21.85 -8.54
C LEU A 314 -15.44 21.31 -7.40
N TYR A 315 -14.27 21.94 -7.16
CA TYR A 315 -13.36 21.52 -6.10
C TYR A 315 -14.01 21.67 -4.71
N ASN A 316 -14.67 22.79 -4.44
CA ASN A 316 -15.37 22.99 -3.17
C ASN A 316 -16.52 22.01 -2.99
N ILE A 317 -17.26 21.63 -4.04
CA ILE A 317 -18.30 20.60 -3.99
C ILE A 317 -17.69 19.25 -3.59
N ALA A 318 -16.56 18.84 -4.22
CA ALA A 318 -15.89 17.61 -3.86
C ALA A 318 -15.38 17.63 -2.41
N LEU A 319 -14.75 18.73 -2.00
CA LEU A 319 -14.24 18.89 -0.63
C LEU A 319 -15.37 18.87 0.40
N GLU A 320 -16.49 19.54 0.12
CA GLU A 320 -17.68 19.56 1.01
C GLU A 320 -18.28 18.16 1.10
N THR A 321 -18.36 17.42 -0.02
CA THR A 321 -18.81 16.02 -0.03
C THR A 321 -17.90 15.14 0.82
N SER A 322 -16.58 15.29 0.69
CA SER A 322 -15.61 14.57 1.53
C SER A 322 -15.80 14.89 3.01
N ASN A 323 -15.95 16.17 3.37
CA ASN A 323 -16.18 16.60 4.76
C ASN A 323 -17.50 16.05 5.31
N HIS A 324 -18.56 16.04 4.50
CA HIS A 324 -19.83 15.43 4.85
C HIS A 324 -19.65 13.94 5.19
N MET A 325 -18.92 13.18 4.36
CA MET A 325 -18.65 11.78 4.62
C MET A 325 -17.89 11.56 5.93
N PHE A 326 -16.85 12.36 6.20
CA PHE A 326 -16.11 12.29 7.48
C PHE A 326 -17.01 12.65 8.70
N SER A 327 -18.09 13.38 8.51
CA SER A 327 -19.07 13.67 9.58
C SER A 327 -20.07 12.53 9.83
N LEU A 328 -20.28 11.66 8.83
CA LEU A 328 -21.25 10.57 8.89
C LEU A 328 -20.67 9.22 9.28
N ILE A 329 -19.42 8.94 8.82
CA ILE A 329 -18.78 7.64 9.00
C ILE A 329 -18.58 7.34 10.49
N LYS A 330 -19.18 6.24 10.93
CA LYS A 330 -19.09 5.74 12.31
C LYS A 330 -19.35 4.24 12.35
N PRO A 331 -18.97 3.54 13.44
CA PRO A 331 -19.29 2.13 13.63
C PRO A 331 -20.79 1.83 13.48
N GLY A 332 -21.09 0.72 12.82
CA GLY A 332 -22.47 0.28 12.56
C GLY A 332 -23.08 0.80 11.26
N MET A 333 -22.49 1.81 10.61
CA MET A 333 -22.91 2.23 9.27
C MET A 333 -22.66 1.09 8.27
N PRO A 334 -23.61 0.79 7.35
CA PRO A 334 -23.37 -0.18 6.29
C PRO A 334 -22.22 0.27 5.38
N MET A 335 -21.25 -0.61 5.13
CA MET A 335 -20.08 -0.26 4.30
C MET A 335 -20.47 0.18 2.87
N LYS A 336 -21.50 -0.46 2.30
CA LYS A 336 -22.04 -0.12 0.97
C LYS A 336 -22.63 1.30 0.86
N ASP A 337 -22.99 1.89 2.00
CA ASP A 337 -23.65 3.21 2.01
C ASP A 337 -22.60 4.34 1.90
N VAL A 338 -21.31 4.07 2.09
CA VAL A 338 -20.25 5.10 1.99
C VAL A 338 -20.24 5.72 0.58
N ASP A 339 -20.15 4.90 -0.46
CA ASP A 339 -20.18 5.39 -1.85
C ASP A 339 -21.58 5.93 -2.21
N GLY A 340 -22.65 5.27 -1.76
CA GLY A 340 -24.03 5.69 -2.02
C GLY A 340 -24.30 7.10 -1.50
N GLU A 341 -23.95 7.37 -0.24
CA GLU A 341 -24.10 8.68 0.39
C GLU A 341 -23.23 9.75 -0.27
N SER A 342 -21.97 9.44 -0.58
CA SER A 342 -21.10 10.39 -1.25
C SER A 342 -21.65 10.82 -2.62
N HIS A 343 -22.12 9.85 -3.42
CA HIS A 343 -22.74 10.14 -4.71
C HIS A 343 -24.02 10.97 -4.58
N GLN A 344 -24.90 10.60 -3.65
CA GLN A 344 -26.16 11.32 -3.45
C GLN A 344 -25.93 12.76 -2.98
N TYR A 345 -25.03 12.96 -2.01
CA TYR A 345 -24.73 14.28 -1.48
C TYR A 345 -24.05 15.17 -2.53
N CYS A 346 -23.03 14.65 -3.24
CA CYS A 346 -22.36 15.36 -4.32
C CYS A 346 -23.34 15.73 -5.45
N ALA A 347 -24.23 14.81 -5.83
CA ALA A 347 -25.25 15.06 -6.85
C ALA A 347 -26.18 16.21 -6.46
N GLN A 348 -26.58 16.28 -5.19
CA GLN A 348 -27.42 17.38 -4.71
C GLN A 348 -26.67 18.71 -4.82
N LEU A 349 -25.43 18.79 -4.37
CA LEU A 349 -24.61 20.01 -4.47
C LEU A 349 -24.40 20.45 -5.93
N LEU A 350 -24.11 19.52 -6.84
CA LEU A 350 -23.96 19.80 -8.27
C LEU A 350 -25.29 20.30 -8.89
N LYS A 351 -26.42 19.75 -8.48
CA LYS A 351 -27.76 20.19 -8.90
C LYS A 351 -28.05 21.59 -8.40
N ASP A 352 -27.80 21.86 -7.13
CA ASP A 352 -28.06 23.18 -6.51
C ASP A 352 -27.15 24.26 -7.13
N ALA A 353 -25.96 23.88 -7.61
CA ALA A 353 -25.06 24.75 -8.36
C ALA A 353 -25.42 24.92 -9.84
N GLY A 354 -26.49 24.25 -10.33
CA GLY A 354 -26.87 24.28 -11.74
C GLY A 354 -25.94 23.56 -12.70
N VAL A 355 -25.09 22.68 -12.20
CA VAL A 355 -24.14 21.86 -13.00
C VAL A 355 -24.78 20.56 -13.43
N LEU A 356 -25.63 19.97 -12.58
CA LEU A 356 -26.35 18.72 -12.83
C LEU A 356 -27.85 18.97 -12.90
N ASP A 357 -28.52 18.44 -13.90
CA ASP A 357 -29.97 18.62 -14.09
C ASP A 357 -30.79 17.80 -13.07
N GLU A 358 -30.46 16.50 -12.95
CA GLU A 358 -31.13 15.53 -12.08
C GLU A 358 -30.13 14.71 -11.27
N VAL A 359 -30.40 14.54 -9.96
CA VAL A 359 -29.51 13.80 -9.02
C VAL A 359 -29.21 12.40 -9.52
N GLY A 360 -30.16 11.71 -10.16
CA GLY A 360 -29.97 10.37 -10.73
C GLY A 360 -28.92 10.30 -11.87
N ASN A 361 -28.52 11.44 -12.41
CA ASN A 361 -27.54 11.52 -13.52
C ASN A 361 -26.09 11.72 -13.00
N ILE A 362 -25.83 11.52 -11.73
CA ILE A 362 -24.50 11.76 -11.11
C ILE A 362 -23.36 11.02 -11.82
N GLY A 363 -23.63 9.86 -12.41
CA GLY A 363 -22.67 9.10 -13.20
C GLY A 363 -22.09 9.87 -14.41
N LYS A 364 -22.66 11.02 -14.79
CA LYS A 364 -22.06 11.91 -15.78
C LYS A 364 -20.76 12.53 -15.27
N TYR A 365 -20.62 12.74 -13.96
CA TYR A 365 -19.50 13.46 -13.35
C TYR A 365 -18.74 12.65 -12.31
N MET A 366 -19.36 11.69 -11.62
CA MET A 366 -18.69 10.75 -10.71
C MET A 366 -18.69 9.36 -11.33
N TRP A 367 -17.52 8.88 -11.74
CA TRP A 367 -17.40 7.67 -12.56
C TRP A 367 -17.07 6.42 -11.75
N HIS A 368 -16.69 6.57 -10.49
CA HIS A 368 -16.29 5.48 -9.60
C HIS A 368 -16.72 5.74 -8.17
N GLY A 369 -16.80 4.69 -7.37
CA GLY A 369 -16.75 4.75 -5.91
C GLY A 369 -15.30 4.64 -5.45
N GLY A 370 -15.04 4.99 -4.20
CA GLY A 370 -13.69 5.03 -3.66
C GLY A 370 -13.55 4.49 -2.24
N ALA A 371 -14.59 3.82 -1.72
CA ALA A 371 -14.55 3.28 -0.36
C ALA A 371 -13.83 1.92 -0.28
N HIS A 372 -12.64 1.80 -0.87
CA HIS A 372 -11.82 0.59 -0.76
C HIS A 372 -10.91 0.63 0.46
N HIS A 373 -10.65 -0.54 1.06
CA HIS A 373 -9.74 -0.67 2.18
C HIS A 373 -8.28 -0.47 1.75
N VAL A 374 -7.47 0.09 2.65
CA VAL A 374 -6.04 0.35 2.48
C VAL A 374 -5.28 -0.31 3.62
N GLY A 375 -4.08 -0.81 3.35
CA GLY A 375 -3.24 -1.47 4.36
C GLY A 375 -1.94 -2.01 3.79
N PHE A 376 -1.74 -3.32 3.81
CA PHE A 376 -0.60 -3.99 3.17
C PHE A 376 -0.63 -3.91 1.64
N ASP A 377 -1.81 -3.64 1.07
CA ASP A 377 -2.02 -3.31 -0.34
C ASP A 377 -2.82 -2.01 -0.44
N VAL A 378 -2.72 -1.31 -1.57
CA VAL A 378 -3.51 -0.10 -1.85
C VAL A 378 -5.00 -0.43 -1.92
N HIS A 379 -5.37 -1.50 -2.62
CA HIS A 379 -6.68 -2.14 -2.50
C HIS A 379 -6.52 -3.37 -1.61
N ASP A 380 -6.61 -3.14 -0.29
CA ASP A 380 -6.26 -4.16 0.69
C ASP A 380 -7.18 -5.38 0.58
N ALA A 381 -6.57 -6.56 0.46
CA ALA A 381 -7.30 -7.82 0.33
C ALA A 381 -7.94 -8.23 1.66
N VAL A 382 -8.95 -7.49 2.08
CA VAL A 382 -9.73 -7.74 3.30
C VAL A 382 -11.04 -8.45 2.98
N GLU A 383 -11.69 -9.01 3.98
CA GLU A 383 -13.09 -9.42 3.87
C GLU A 383 -13.95 -8.19 4.18
N THR A 384 -14.56 -7.60 3.14
CA THR A 384 -15.39 -6.41 3.31
C THR A 384 -16.58 -6.75 4.21
N PRO A 385 -16.68 -6.15 5.39
CA PRO A 385 -17.77 -6.43 6.31
C PRO A 385 -19.07 -5.76 5.83
N GLU A 386 -20.21 -6.24 6.31
CA GLU A 386 -21.49 -5.59 6.05
C GLU A 386 -21.57 -4.20 6.70
N THR A 387 -20.98 -4.05 7.87
CA THR A 387 -20.98 -2.81 8.65
C THR A 387 -19.58 -2.37 9.03
N ILE A 388 -19.39 -1.06 9.10
CA ILE A 388 -18.15 -0.42 9.54
C ILE A 388 -17.90 -0.71 11.01
N ALA A 389 -16.64 -1.02 11.35
CA ALA A 389 -16.19 -1.28 12.72
C ALA A 389 -14.93 -0.45 13.05
N PRO A 390 -14.66 -0.18 14.34
CA PRO A 390 -13.46 0.51 14.76
C PRO A 390 -12.19 -0.18 14.25
N ASN A 391 -11.16 0.61 13.96
CA ASN A 391 -9.87 0.19 13.39
C ASN A 391 -9.92 -0.30 11.93
N MET A 392 -11.02 -0.09 11.21
CA MET A 392 -11.00 -0.15 9.76
C MET A 392 -10.30 1.08 9.19
N VAL A 393 -9.57 0.89 8.09
CA VAL A 393 -9.02 1.99 7.28
C VAL A 393 -9.43 1.77 5.83
N PHE A 394 -10.07 2.78 5.26
CA PHE A 394 -10.48 2.79 3.86
C PHE A 394 -10.46 4.22 3.30
N CYS A 395 -10.50 4.35 1.97
CA CYS A 395 -10.53 5.63 1.30
C CYS A 395 -11.90 6.28 1.34
N VAL A 396 -11.92 7.60 1.42
CA VAL A 396 -13.04 8.47 1.06
C VAL A 396 -12.59 9.25 -0.15
N ASP A 397 -12.98 8.79 -1.34
CA ASP A 397 -12.52 9.32 -2.63
C ASP A 397 -13.69 9.97 -3.38
N ILE A 398 -13.55 11.26 -3.63
CA ILE A 398 -14.54 12.08 -4.33
C ILE A 398 -13.93 12.59 -5.62
N GLY A 399 -14.19 11.87 -6.72
CA GLY A 399 -13.75 12.26 -8.07
C GLY A 399 -14.84 13.00 -8.83
N ILE A 400 -14.53 14.18 -9.39
CA ILE A 400 -15.41 14.93 -10.29
C ILE A 400 -14.71 15.11 -11.64
N TYR A 401 -15.40 14.68 -12.70
CA TYR A 401 -14.91 14.69 -14.08
C TYR A 401 -15.91 15.41 -15.00
N HIS A 402 -15.64 16.69 -15.28
CA HIS A 402 -16.47 17.51 -16.15
C HIS A 402 -15.78 17.72 -17.48
N GLU A 403 -16.03 16.81 -18.46
CA GLU A 403 -15.35 16.80 -19.75
C GLU A 403 -15.55 18.08 -20.54
N GLU A 404 -16.77 18.64 -20.59
CA GLU A 404 -17.07 19.87 -21.33
C GLU A 404 -16.30 21.09 -20.81
N TRP A 405 -15.98 21.12 -19.50
CA TRP A 405 -15.16 22.20 -18.92
C TRP A 405 -13.68 21.86 -18.91
N GLY A 406 -13.32 20.63 -19.27
CA GLY A 406 -11.94 20.15 -19.22
C GLY A 406 -11.39 20.04 -17.78
N ILE A 407 -12.25 19.83 -16.79
CA ILE A 407 -11.90 19.80 -15.36
C ILE A 407 -12.14 18.39 -14.82
N GLY A 408 -11.06 17.71 -14.44
CA GLY A 408 -11.11 16.41 -13.78
C GLY A 408 -10.12 16.38 -12.63
N PHE A 409 -10.51 15.86 -11.47
CA PHE A 409 -9.68 15.71 -10.27
C PHE A 409 -10.34 14.79 -9.25
N ARG A 410 -9.58 14.42 -8.20
CA ARG A 410 -10.06 13.71 -7.02
C ARG A 410 -9.65 14.46 -5.75
N VAL A 411 -10.50 14.36 -4.72
CA VAL A 411 -10.18 14.66 -3.33
C VAL A 411 -10.36 13.37 -2.55
N GLU A 412 -9.26 12.74 -2.19
CA GLU A 412 -9.24 11.43 -1.55
C GLU A 412 -8.37 11.46 -0.33
N ASP A 413 -8.87 10.87 0.74
CA ASP A 413 -8.21 10.78 2.04
C ASP A 413 -8.43 9.40 2.66
N ASN A 414 -7.47 8.94 3.46
CA ASN A 414 -7.60 7.72 4.24
C ASN A 414 -8.39 7.99 5.53
N CYS A 415 -9.46 7.22 5.70
CA CYS A 415 -10.36 7.29 6.84
C CYS A 415 -10.07 6.17 7.83
N LEU A 416 -9.69 6.50 9.06
CA LEU A 416 -9.61 5.57 10.18
C LEU A 416 -10.91 5.63 10.98
N VAL A 417 -11.59 4.50 11.11
CA VAL A 417 -12.78 4.40 11.97
C VAL A 417 -12.38 4.32 13.43
N THR A 418 -12.93 5.23 14.24
CA THR A 418 -12.74 5.29 15.70
C THR A 418 -13.93 4.65 16.43
N PRO A 419 -13.90 4.46 17.76
CA PRO A 419 -15.03 3.88 18.50
C PRO A 419 -16.36 4.62 18.35
N ASP A 420 -16.34 5.92 18.06
CA ASP A 420 -17.51 6.82 18.04
C ASP A 420 -17.68 7.66 16.75
N GLY A 421 -16.76 7.50 15.79
CA GLY A 421 -16.76 8.24 14.53
C GLY A 421 -15.64 7.80 13.60
N CYS A 422 -14.94 8.78 13.02
CA CYS A 422 -13.75 8.51 12.21
C CYS A 422 -12.75 9.67 12.25
N GLU A 423 -11.53 9.39 11.83
CA GLU A 423 -10.43 10.34 11.73
C GLU A 423 -9.93 10.37 10.28
N ASN A 424 -9.65 11.56 9.75
CA ASN A 424 -8.94 11.72 8.49
C ASN A 424 -7.44 11.61 8.74
N LEU A 425 -6.82 10.50 8.33
CA LEU A 425 -5.38 10.27 8.49
C LEU A 425 -4.56 11.19 7.57
N SER A 426 -5.12 11.59 6.43
CA SER A 426 -4.47 12.43 5.41
C SER A 426 -4.65 13.95 5.65
N ALA A 427 -5.16 14.35 6.82
CA ALA A 427 -5.46 15.75 7.15
C ALA A 427 -4.24 16.69 7.10
N LEU A 428 -3.02 16.14 7.15
CA LEU A 428 -1.77 16.91 6.99
C LEU A 428 -1.57 17.46 5.58
N THR A 429 -2.16 16.80 4.57
CA THR A 429 -2.01 17.17 3.17
C THR A 429 -2.99 18.29 2.83
N PRO A 430 -2.54 19.43 2.25
CA PRO A 430 -3.41 20.55 1.93
C PRO A 430 -4.68 20.10 1.21
N ARG A 431 -5.84 20.52 1.73
CA ARG A 431 -7.16 20.12 1.24
C ARG A 431 -7.98 21.27 0.73
N THR A 432 -7.93 22.43 1.38
CA THR A 432 -8.70 23.60 0.97
C THR A 432 -7.97 24.39 -0.13
N ILE A 433 -8.74 25.12 -0.95
CA ILE A 433 -8.17 25.99 -1.98
C ILE A 433 -7.14 26.96 -1.39
N PRO A 434 -7.42 27.67 -0.27
CA PRO A 434 -6.42 28.56 0.33
C PRO A 434 -5.12 27.86 0.74
N GLU A 435 -5.20 26.65 1.33
CA GLU A 435 -4.01 25.87 1.72
C GLU A 435 -3.20 25.43 0.50
N ILE A 436 -3.86 25.00 -0.57
CA ILE A 436 -3.21 24.58 -1.82
C ILE A 436 -2.51 25.79 -2.47
N GLU A 437 -3.24 26.88 -2.69
CA GLU A 437 -2.69 28.10 -3.29
C GLU A 437 -1.53 28.68 -2.45
N GLU A 438 -1.63 28.63 -1.11
CA GLU A 438 -0.54 29.06 -0.22
C GLU A 438 0.68 28.14 -0.33
N THR A 439 0.46 26.82 -0.41
CA THR A 439 1.53 25.84 -0.58
C THR A 439 2.25 26.08 -1.91
N MET A 440 1.51 26.32 -2.99
CA MET A 440 2.06 26.56 -4.33
C MET A 440 2.82 27.88 -4.46
N ARG A 441 2.51 28.89 -3.63
CA ARG A 441 3.31 30.14 -3.58
C ARG A 441 4.72 29.95 -3.00
N ARG A 442 4.97 28.83 -2.27
CA ARG A 442 6.28 28.51 -1.72
C ARG A 442 7.16 27.86 -2.78
N ASN A 443 8.40 28.26 -2.88
CA ASN A 443 9.33 27.65 -3.82
C ASN A 443 9.63 26.18 -3.42
N PHE A 444 9.68 25.32 -4.42
CA PHE A 444 10.27 24.00 -4.25
C PHE A 444 11.78 24.16 -4.06
N VAL A 445 12.28 23.67 -2.96
CA VAL A 445 13.71 23.59 -2.69
C VAL A 445 14.04 22.10 -2.60
N ALA A 446 14.92 21.65 -3.50
CA ALA A 446 15.48 20.31 -3.39
C ALA A 446 16.22 20.20 -2.05
N PHE A 447 16.06 19.10 -1.35
CA PHE A 447 16.78 18.87 -0.09
C PHE A 447 18.28 19.00 -0.33
N GLN A 448 18.95 19.81 0.49
CA GLN A 448 20.40 20.01 0.45
C GLN A 448 21.13 18.90 1.22
#